data_230417b4b175048aa5e81d5af9652495
#
_entry.id   230417b4b175048aa5e81d5af9652495
#
_cell.length_a   1.000
_cell.length_b   1.000
_cell.length_c   1.000
_cell.angle_alpha   90.00
_cell.angle_beta   90.00
_cell.angle_gamma   90.00
#
_symmetry.space_group_name_H-M   'P 1'
#
loop_
_entity.id
_entity.type
_entity.pdbx_description
1 polymer ?
#
loop_
_entity_poly.entity_id
_entity_poly.type
_entity_poly.pdbx_seq_one_letter_code
_entity_poly.pdbx_strand_id
1 'polypeptide(L)'
;MKKLFAALLAVLMVFGCVPCITAAETANTLDEFDTALNAAGGSLDFTNDETNPWLFCADADGSENGAVRSNIASMNDTETMFTFTASVQAGERLRFDLKLSTEDEYDTFRLYDNGYPVMYRCGSTDWYTEVYTITESGEHTFSFAYSKDASGEDGEDTVFVDNVAVLATDPNALSLNAVLNAEG
;
A
#
# COMPACT_ATOMS: atom_id res chain seq x y z
N MET A 1 -37.44 -39.83 56.96
CA MET A 1 -36.47 -40.39 56.00
C MET A 1 -36.55 -39.55 54.73
N LYS A 2 -35.60 -38.55 54.61
CA LYS A 2 -35.54 -37.62 53.48
C LYS A 2 -34.50 -38.15 52.52
N LYS A 3 -34.89 -38.48 51.29
CA LYS A 3 -33.95 -38.88 50.24
C LYS A 3 -33.43 -37.66 49.55
N LEU A 4 -32.11 -37.42 49.67
CA LEU A 4 -31.40 -36.38 49.00
C LEU A 4 -31.11 -36.82 47.54
N PHE A 5 -31.67 -36.13 46.56
CA PHE A 5 -31.34 -36.33 45.15
C PHE A 5 -30.12 -35.40 44.83
N ALA A 6 -28.99 -35.99 44.59
CA ALA A 6 -27.84 -35.28 44.05
C ALA A 6 -28.01 -35.14 42.52
N ALA A 7 -28.28 -33.93 42.04
CA ALA A 7 -28.29 -33.64 40.63
C ALA A 7 -26.83 -33.43 40.14
N LEU A 8 -26.36 -34.36 39.33
CA LEU A 8 -25.08 -34.25 38.62
C LEU A 8 -25.23 -33.28 37.45
N LEU A 9 -24.69 -32.08 37.62
CA LEU A 9 -24.65 -31.07 36.56
C LEU A 9 -23.51 -31.44 35.60
N ALA A 10 -23.82 -32.09 34.48
CA ALA A 10 -22.87 -32.29 33.39
C ALA A 10 -22.70 -30.96 32.63
N VAL A 11 -21.58 -30.32 32.85
CA VAL A 11 -21.17 -29.17 32.01
C VAL A 11 -20.70 -29.71 30.69
N LEU A 12 -21.57 -29.66 29.68
CA LEU A 12 -21.23 -29.94 28.29
C LEU A 12 -20.45 -28.71 27.76
N MET A 13 -19.12 -28.79 27.77
CA MET A 13 -18.28 -27.84 27.02
C MET A 13 -18.49 -28.08 25.53
N VAL A 14 -19.40 -27.33 24.93
CA VAL A 14 -19.48 -27.21 23.49
C VAL A 14 -18.30 -26.32 23.09
N PHE A 15 -17.25 -26.96 22.59
CA PHE A 15 -16.26 -26.25 21.78
C PHE A 15 -16.97 -25.77 20.52
N GLY A 16 -17.65 -24.65 20.63
CA GLY A 16 -18.10 -23.90 19.47
C GLY A 16 -16.86 -23.47 18.69
N CYS A 17 -16.62 -24.14 17.58
CA CYS A 17 -15.82 -23.56 16.52
C CYS A 17 -16.52 -22.25 16.17
N VAL A 18 -15.97 -21.13 16.66
CA VAL A 18 -16.38 -19.81 16.20
C VAL A 18 -15.99 -19.81 14.73
N PRO A 19 -16.97 -19.76 13.78
CA PRO A 19 -16.60 -19.55 12.40
C PRO A 19 -15.84 -18.24 12.42
N CYS A 20 -14.61 -18.25 11.90
CA CYS A 20 -13.93 -17.04 11.50
C CYS A 20 -14.89 -16.36 10.53
N ILE A 21 -15.63 -15.38 11.04
CA ILE A 21 -16.39 -14.48 10.19
C ILE A 21 -15.30 -13.72 9.49
N THR A 22 -14.95 -14.14 8.28
CA THR A 22 -14.29 -13.27 7.33
C THR A 22 -15.17 -12.03 7.28
N ALA A 23 -14.70 -10.93 7.88
CA ALA A 23 -15.35 -9.65 7.72
C ALA A 23 -15.57 -9.52 6.20
N ALA A 24 -16.82 -9.39 5.79
CA ALA A 24 -17.11 -9.04 4.41
C ALA A 24 -16.29 -7.79 4.15
N GLU A 25 -15.37 -7.86 3.17
CA GLU A 25 -14.61 -6.71 2.75
C GLU A 25 -15.65 -5.65 2.38
N THR A 26 -15.87 -4.71 3.30
CA THR A 26 -16.72 -3.55 3.04
C THR A 26 -16.05 -2.80 1.92
N ALA A 27 -16.77 -2.56 0.83
CA ALA A 27 -16.30 -1.70 -0.23
C ALA A 27 -15.76 -0.42 0.44
N ASN A 28 -14.46 -0.14 0.23
CA ASN A 28 -13.79 1.00 0.83
C ASN A 28 -14.59 2.26 0.54
N THR A 29 -14.85 3.04 1.57
CA THR A 29 -15.22 4.43 1.33
C THR A 29 -13.96 5.14 0.82
N LEU A 30 -14.09 6.02 -0.17
CA LEU A 30 -12.96 6.81 -0.70
C LEU A 30 -12.16 7.50 0.43
N ASP A 31 -12.83 7.87 1.51
CA ASP A 31 -12.26 8.53 2.68
C ASP A 31 -11.29 7.62 3.48
N GLU A 32 -11.58 6.33 3.62
CA GLU A 32 -10.66 5.38 4.29
C GLU A 32 -9.44 5.08 3.42
N PHE A 33 -9.62 4.97 2.11
CA PHE A 33 -8.54 4.74 1.17
C PHE A 33 -7.57 5.92 1.12
N ASP A 34 -8.09 7.13 0.98
CA ASP A 34 -7.29 8.36 0.96
C ASP A 34 -6.60 8.62 2.30
N THR A 35 -7.29 8.34 3.41
CA THR A 35 -6.72 8.48 4.76
C THR A 35 -5.57 7.51 4.98
N ALA A 36 -5.68 6.27 4.50
CA ALA A 36 -4.64 5.26 4.62
C ALA A 36 -3.41 5.59 3.75
N LEU A 37 -3.62 6.13 2.55
CA LEU A 37 -2.51 6.46 1.65
C LEU A 37 -1.78 7.73 2.02
N ASN A 38 -2.49 8.75 2.51
CA ASN A 38 -1.87 10.03 2.82
C ASN A 38 -0.93 9.93 4.02
N ALA A 39 0.29 10.42 3.88
CA ALA A 39 1.14 10.71 5.02
C ALA A 39 0.45 11.71 5.96
N ALA A 40 0.81 11.69 7.25
CA ALA A 40 0.17 12.52 8.28
C ALA A 40 0.10 14.00 7.87
N GLY A 41 -1.12 14.53 7.78
CA GLY A 41 -1.41 15.90 7.32
C GLY A 41 -1.42 16.07 5.79
N GLY A 42 -1.29 15.00 5.03
CA GLY A 42 -1.47 14.98 3.58
C GLY A 42 -2.94 15.18 3.16
N SER A 43 -3.13 15.55 1.91
CA SER A 43 -4.44 15.80 1.31
C SER A 43 -4.45 15.50 -0.19
N LEU A 44 -3.75 14.43 -0.58
CA LEU A 44 -3.80 13.95 -1.96
C LEU A 44 -5.14 13.22 -2.18
N ASP A 45 -5.77 13.47 -3.31
CA ASP A 45 -6.97 12.77 -3.75
C ASP A 45 -6.56 11.62 -4.68
N PHE A 46 -6.90 10.40 -4.31
CA PHE A 46 -6.54 9.23 -5.07
C PHE A 46 -7.74 8.68 -5.86
N THR A 47 -7.47 8.20 -7.06
CA THR A 47 -8.42 7.46 -7.90
C THR A 47 -8.00 6.01 -7.94
N ASN A 48 -8.88 5.12 -7.49
CA ASN A 48 -8.66 3.68 -7.45
C ASN A 48 -9.14 2.98 -8.73
N ASP A 49 -8.64 1.78 -9.01
CA ASP A 49 -9.13 0.93 -10.10
C ASP A 49 -10.61 0.57 -9.88
N GLU A 50 -11.44 0.68 -10.90
CA GLU A 50 -12.87 0.38 -10.82
C GLU A 50 -13.17 -1.12 -10.87
N THR A 51 -12.29 -1.91 -11.48
CA THR A 51 -12.47 -3.35 -11.72
C THR A 51 -11.85 -4.18 -10.60
N ASN A 52 -10.61 -3.85 -10.25
CA ASN A 52 -9.82 -4.54 -9.24
C ASN A 52 -9.28 -3.50 -8.23
N PRO A 53 -10.14 -2.87 -7.42
CA PRO A 53 -9.71 -1.80 -6.54
C PRO A 53 -8.70 -2.28 -5.51
N TRP A 54 -7.70 -1.45 -5.22
CA TRP A 54 -6.86 -1.64 -4.05
C TRP A 54 -7.70 -1.49 -2.78
N LEU A 55 -7.42 -2.29 -1.78
CA LEU A 55 -8.23 -2.39 -0.56
C LEU A 55 -7.52 -1.77 0.63
N PHE A 56 -8.28 -1.10 1.47
CA PHE A 56 -7.84 -0.69 2.79
C PHE A 56 -7.54 -1.90 3.66
N CYS A 57 -6.43 -1.88 4.38
CA CYS A 57 -5.95 -2.90 5.29
C CYS A 57 -5.63 -2.28 6.65
N ALA A 58 -6.58 -2.36 7.59
CA ALA A 58 -6.46 -1.78 8.93
C ALA A 58 -5.33 -2.41 9.75
N ASP A 59 -5.09 -3.70 9.56
CA ASP A 59 -4.12 -4.50 10.29
C ASP A 59 -2.79 -4.66 9.51
N ALA A 60 -2.52 -3.78 8.54
CA ALA A 60 -1.24 -3.78 7.85
C ALA A 60 -0.13 -3.52 8.87
N ASP A 61 0.69 -4.55 9.12
CA ASP A 61 1.70 -4.56 10.17
C ASP A 61 2.67 -3.38 10.00
N GLY A 62 2.78 -2.55 11.04
CA GLY A 62 3.68 -1.39 11.07
C GLY A 62 3.08 -0.06 10.61
N SER A 63 1.79 0.00 10.24
CA SER A 63 1.11 1.26 9.94
C SER A 63 0.20 1.71 11.08
N GLU A 64 0.22 3.01 11.43
CA GLU A 64 -0.66 3.57 12.49
C GLU A 64 -2.10 3.80 12.00
N ASN A 65 -2.30 4.03 10.70
CA ASN A 65 -3.60 4.36 10.10
C ASN A 65 -4.10 3.27 9.14
N GLY A 66 -3.46 2.10 9.12
CA GLY A 66 -3.64 1.11 8.08
C GLY A 66 -2.87 1.48 6.80
N ALA A 67 -2.91 0.62 5.82
CA ALA A 67 -2.30 0.80 4.52
C ALA A 67 -3.30 0.41 3.43
N VAL A 68 -2.94 0.55 2.17
CA VAL A 68 -3.67 -0.07 1.07
C VAL A 68 -2.91 -1.25 0.50
N ARG A 69 -3.62 -2.26 0.02
CA ARG A 69 -3.04 -3.41 -0.65
C ARG A 69 -3.69 -3.67 -1.99
N SER A 70 -2.93 -4.24 -2.91
CA SER A 70 -3.48 -4.74 -4.18
C SER A 70 -4.47 -5.89 -3.93
N ASN A 71 -5.44 -6.07 -4.84
CA ASN A 71 -6.54 -7.04 -4.72
C ASN A 71 -6.62 -7.95 -5.95
N ILE A 72 -5.47 -8.40 -6.45
CA ILE A 72 -5.39 -9.33 -7.61
C ILE A 72 -4.60 -10.60 -7.30
N ALA A 73 -4.50 -10.96 -6.02
CA ALA A 73 -3.91 -12.23 -5.61
C ALA A 73 -4.58 -13.40 -6.38
N SER A 74 -3.78 -14.33 -6.89
CA SER A 74 -4.24 -15.46 -7.71
C SER A 74 -4.95 -15.10 -9.04
N MET A 75 -4.85 -13.85 -9.48
CA MET A 75 -5.45 -13.38 -10.74
C MET A 75 -4.36 -13.19 -11.82
N ASN A 76 -3.95 -14.27 -12.46
CA ASN A 76 -2.91 -14.24 -13.49
C ASN A 76 -3.25 -13.29 -14.65
N ASP A 77 -2.22 -12.79 -15.35
CA ASP A 77 -2.35 -11.85 -16.47
C ASP A 77 -3.20 -10.60 -16.14
N THR A 78 -3.10 -10.11 -14.90
CA THR A 78 -3.94 -9.01 -14.42
C THR A 78 -3.07 -7.88 -13.87
N GLU A 79 -3.52 -6.64 -14.10
CA GLU A 79 -2.94 -5.44 -13.50
C GLU A 79 -4.03 -4.66 -12.76
N THR A 80 -3.65 -4.04 -11.65
CA THR A 80 -4.46 -3.07 -10.90
C THR A 80 -3.63 -1.84 -10.61
N MET A 81 -4.26 -0.66 -10.53
CA MET A 81 -3.55 0.57 -10.19
C MET A 81 -4.43 1.57 -9.45
N PHE A 82 -3.79 2.41 -8.67
CA PHE A 82 -4.38 3.68 -8.22
C PHE A 82 -3.51 4.85 -8.66
N THR A 83 -4.11 6.02 -8.75
CA THR A 83 -3.45 7.22 -9.26
C THR A 83 -3.78 8.45 -8.43
N PHE A 84 -2.92 9.46 -8.48
CA PHE A 84 -3.24 10.82 -8.08
C PHE A 84 -2.56 11.82 -9.01
N THR A 85 -3.09 13.05 -9.05
CA THR A 85 -2.52 14.14 -9.83
C THR A 85 -2.11 15.27 -8.90
N ALA A 86 -0.92 15.83 -9.11
CA ALA A 86 -0.41 16.94 -8.33
C ALA A 86 0.37 17.92 -9.21
N SER A 87 0.30 19.20 -8.85
CA SER A 87 1.19 20.23 -9.42
C SER A 87 2.49 20.23 -8.62
N VAL A 88 3.61 19.93 -9.28
CA VAL A 88 4.92 19.71 -8.65
C VAL A 88 5.99 20.57 -9.27
N GLN A 89 7.12 20.71 -8.56
CA GLN A 89 8.31 21.40 -9.03
C GLN A 89 9.46 20.42 -9.23
N ALA A 90 10.32 20.67 -10.22
CA ALA A 90 11.56 19.91 -10.39
C ALA A 90 12.42 19.98 -9.11
N GLY A 91 12.88 18.81 -8.66
CA GLY A 91 13.61 18.63 -7.40
C GLY A 91 12.73 18.29 -6.19
N GLU A 92 11.41 18.40 -6.29
CA GLU A 92 10.52 17.80 -5.30
C GLU A 92 10.60 16.28 -5.36
N ARG A 93 10.12 15.63 -4.32
CA ARG A 93 10.26 14.18 -4.17
C ARG A 93 8.93 13.56 -3.82
N LEU A 94 8.51 12.57 -4.60
CA LEU A 94 7.46 11.66 -4.21
C LEU A 94 8.05 10.62 -3.24
N ARG A 95 7.54 10.56 -2.03
CA ARG A 95 7.89 9.60 -0.99
C ARG A 95 6.69 8.72 -0.71
N PHE A 96 6.92 7.42 -0.47
CA PHE A 96 5.91 6.49 0.03
C PHE A 96 6.58 5.32 0.73
N ASP A 97 5.83 4.62 1.57
CA ASP A 97 6.27 3.39 2.20
C ASP A 97 5.70 2.20 1.41
N LEU A 98 6.53 1.20 1.18
CA LEU A 98 6.25 0.04 0.34
C LEU A 98 6.60 -1.25 1.09
N LYS A 99 5.72 -2.26 0.99
CA LYS A 99 6.00 -3.63 1.38
C LYS A 99 5.58 -4.56 0.24
N LEU A 100 6.43 -5.51 -0.09
CA LEU A 100 6.19 -6.47 -1.15
C LEU A 100 6.07 -7.89 -0.59
N SER A 101 5.16 -8.66 -1.13
CA SER A 101 5.02 -10.08 -0.92
C SER A 101 4.56 -10.71 -2.23
N THR A 102 5.46 -10.73 -3.23
CA THR A 102 5.18 -11.08 -4.62
C THR A 102 6.21 -12.07 -5.14
N GLU A 103 5.89 -12.76 -6.23
CA GLU A 103 6.85 -13.58 -6.96
C GLU A 103 8.01 -12.71 -7.47
N ASP A 104 9.24 -13.18 -7.25
CA ASP A 104 10.43 -12.48 -7.68
C ASP A 104 10.61 -12.56 -9.21
N GLU A 105 11.02 -11.46 -9.84
CA GLU A 105 11.25 -11.28 -11.27
C GLU A 105 9.97 -11.25 -12.17
N TYR A 106 8.84 -11.78 -11.73
CA TYR A 106 7.64 -11.95 -12.54
C TYR A 106 6.49 -11.03 -12.16
N ASP A 107 6.08 -11.04 -10.90
CA ASP A 107 5.01 -10.18 -10.40
C ASP A 107 5.56 -8.85 -9.89
N THR A 108 5.06 -7.72 -10.40
CA THR A 108 5.81 -6.48 -10.30
C THR A 108 5.00 -5.28 -9.86
N PHE A 109 5.52 -4.59 -8.85
CA PHE A 109 5.13 -3.22 -8.56
C PHE A 109 5.83 -2.24 -9.50
N ARG A 110 5.09 -1.26 -10.01
CA ARG A 110 5.61 -0.18 -10.86
C ARG A 110 5.06 1.16 -10.40
N LEU A 111 5.93 2.16 -10.39
CA LEU A 111 5.53 3.56 -10.31
C LEU A 111 5.66 4.17 -11.71
N TYR A 112 4.62 4.87 -12.14
CA TYR A 112 4.63 5.66 -13.36
C TYR A 112 4.51 7.14 -13.02
N ASP A 113 5.16 7.99 -13.81
CA ASP A 113 5.03 9.44 -13.83
C ASP A 113 4.60 9.85 -15.24
N ASN A 114 3.40 10.44 -15.37
CA ASN A 114 2.77 10.78 -16.64
C ASN A 114 2.75 9.60 -17.64
N GLY A 115 2.52 8.38 -17.14
CA GLY A 115 2.48 7.15 -17.94
C GLY A 115 3.86 6.56 -18.29
N TYR A 116 4.98 7.18 -17.89
CA TYR A 116 6.31 6.64 -18.06
C TYR A 116 6.74 5.85 -16.82
N PRO A 117 7.21 4.60 -16.94
CA PRO A 117 7.66 3.83 -15.79
C PRO A 117 8.96 4.43 -15.23
N VAL A 118 8.95 4.79 -13.94
CA VAL A 118 10.09 5.41 -13.25
C VAL A 118 10.66 4.54 -12.14
N MET A 119 9.92 3.50 -11.73
CA MET A 119 10.37 2.55 -10.71
C MET A 119 9.77 1.16 -10.97
N TYR A 120 10.53 0.13 -10.58
CA TYR A 120 10.17 -1.27 -10.71
C TYR A 120 10.65 -2.04 -9.48
N ARG A 121 9.79 -2.85 -8.85
CA ARG A 121 10.09 -3.68 -7.66
C ARG A 121 9.35 -5.01 -7.72
N CYS A 122 9.93 -6.06 -7.16
CA CYS A 122 9.35 -7.39 -7.03
C CYS A 122 9.95 -8.13 -5.83
N GLY A 123 9.47 -9.34 -5.56
CA GLY A 123 9.94 -10.22 -4.48
C GLY A 123 9.31 -9.90 -3.12
N SER A 124 9.97 -10.30 -2.04
CA SER A 124 9.46 -10.14 -0.67
C SER A 124 10.33 -9.18 0.13
N THR A 125 9.71 -8.18 0.77
CA THR A 125 10.38 -7.20 1.64
C THR A 125 9.55 -6.93 2.89
N ASP A 126 10.20 -6.48 3.96
CA ASP A 126 9.52 -5.74 5.01
C ASP A 126 9.20 -4.31 4.52
N TRP A 127 8.48 -3.52 5.35
CA TRP A 127 8.24 -2.12 5.07
C TRP A 127 9.53 -1.32 4.90
N TYR A 128 9.61 -0.53 3.84
CA TYR A 128 10.70 0.41 3.60
C TYR A 128 10.18 1.63 2.84
N THR A 129 10.92 2.73 2.94
CA THR A 129 10.57 3.99 2.26
C THR A 129 11.21 4.06 0.89
N GLU A 130 10.42 4.33 -0.13
CA GLU A 130 10.86 4.72 -1.46
C GLU A 130 10.79 6.23 -1.66
N VAL A 131 11.71 6.73 -2.47
CA VAL A 131 11.77 8.14 -2.83
C VAL A 131 12.08 8.27 -4.32
N TYR A 132 11.19 8.92 -5.06
CA TYR A 132 11.39 9.29 -6.46
C TYR A 132 11.59 10.81 -6.55
N THR A 133 12.68 11.26 -7.19
CA THR A 133 12.95 12.68 -7.42
C THR A 133 12.31 13.12 -8.73
N ILE A 134 11.44 14.11 -8.65
CA ILE A 134 10.71 14.68 -9.79
C ILE A 134 11.68 15.56 -10.59
N THR A 135 11.78 15.33 -11.88
CA THR A 135 12.78 15.99 -12.74
C THR A 135 12.25 17.20 -13.51
N GLU A 136 10.93 17.29 -13.67
CA GLU A 136 10.27 18.37 -14.40
C GLU A 136 9.21 19.04 -13.52
N SER A 137 8.94 20.32 -13.78
CA SER A 137 7.85 21.03 -13.10
C SER A 137 6.58 20.99 -13.93
N GLY A 138 5.44 20.87 -13.27
CA GLY A 138 4.14 20.88 -13.94
C GLY A 138 3.09 20.07 -13.21
N GLU A 139 2.02 19.76 -13.91
CA GLU A 139 1.02 18.80 -13.46
C GLU A 139 1.49 17.39 -13.82
N HIS A 140 1.60 16.53 -12.80
CA HIS A 140 2.03 15.14 -12.95
C HIS A 140 0.94 14.21 -12.43
N THR A 141 0.67 13.14 -13.20
CA THR A 141 -0.14 12.01 -12.75
C THR A 141 0.78 10.87 -12.38
N PHE A 142 0.79 10.51 -11.10
CA PHE A 142 1.51 9.37 -10.57
C PHE A 142 0.59 8.16 -10.50
N SER A 143 1.05 7.00 -11.01
CA SER A 143 0.29 5.75 -10.96
C SER A 143 1.10 4.68 -10.24
N PHE A 144 0.47 4.02 -9.27
CA PHE A 144 1.00 2.90 -8.51
C PHE A 144 0.33 1.64 -9.01
N ALA A 145 1.05 0.80 -9.70
CA ALA A 145 0.50 -0.39 -10.33
C ALA A 145 1.12 -1.67 -9.76
N TYR A 146 0.30 -2.71 -9.65
CA TYR A 146 0.76 -4.07 -9.44
C TYR A 146 0.28 -4.95 -10.59
N SER A 147 1.20 -5.68 -11.19
CA SER A 147 0.98 -6.48 -12.40
C SER A 147 1.45 -7.89 -12.15
N LYS A 148 0.58 -8.87 -12.42
CA LYS A 148 0.88 -10.30 -12.36
C LYS A 148 1.10 -10.85 -13.75
N ASP A 149 2.01 -11.81 -13.84
CA ASP A 149 2.23 -12.57 -15.06
C ASP A 149 1.21 -13.72 -15.24
N ALA A 150 1.51 -14.65 -16.18
CA ALA A 150 0.59 -15.74 -16.56
C ALA A 150 0.52 -16.88 -15.55
N SER A 151 1.39 -16.92 -14.53
CA SER A 151 1.44 -18.05 -13.58
C SER A 151 2.35 -17.75 -12.39
N GLY A 152 2.14 -18.47 -11.32
CA GLY A 152 2.97 -18.38 -10.13
C GLY A 152 2.32 -17.52 -9.04
N GLU A 153 2.67 -17.86 -7.81
CA GLU A 153 2.26 -17.14 -6.60
C GLU A 153 3.36 -17.32 -5.58
N ASP A 154 3.79 -16.25 -4.92
CA ASP A 154 4.71 -16.33 -3.81
C ASP A 154 4.28 -15.36 -2.70
N GLY A 155 4.44 -15.83 -1.45
CA GLY A 155 4.05 -15.07 -0.26
C GLY A 155 2.55 -14.81 -0.17
N GLU A 156 2.16 -13.55 0.03
CA GLU A 156 0.76 -13.10 0.08
C GLU A 156 0.23 -12.71 -1.31
N ASP A 157 1.09 -12.74 -2.32
CA ASP A 157 0.79 -12.37 -3.70
C ASP A 157 0.17 -10.97 -3.80
N THR A 158 0.77 -10.01 -3.09
CA THR A 158 0.25 -8.66 -2.95
C THR A 158 1.33 -7.62 -2.67
N VAL A 159 0.98 -6.38 -2.93
CA VAL A 159 1.78 -5.18 -2.65
C VAL A 159 1.01 -4.29 -1.69
N PHE A 160 1.72 -3.71 -0.71
CA PHE A 160 1.16 -2.74 0.24
C PHE A 160 1.84 -1.39 0.05
N VAL A 161 1.05 -0.32 0.09
CA VAL A 161 1.51 1.08 0.00
C VAL A 161 0.90 1.89 1.14
N ASP A 162 1.70 2.81 1.69
CA ASP A 162 1.32 3.71 2.77
C ASP A 162 2.11 5.03 2.68
N ASN A 163 1.71 6.05 3.44
CA ASN A 163 2.45 7.28 3.68
C ASN A 163 2.90 8.03 2.42
N VAL A 164 2.04 8.12 1.41
CA VAL A 164 2.33 8.84 0.17
C VAL A 164 2.35 10.34 0.42
N ALA A 165 3.42 11.01 -0.01
CA ALA A 165 3.56 12.45 0.10
C ALA A 165 4.45 13.03 -1.00
N VAL A 166 4.12 14.22 -1.47
CA VAL A 166 5.04 15.07 -2.24
C VAL A 166 5.77 16.00 -1.28
N LEU A 167 7.09 15.85 -1.21
CA LEU A 167 7.96 16.60 -0.32
C LEU A 167 8.65 17.72 -1.10
N ALA A 168 8.65 18.92 -0.52
CA ALA A 168 9.38 20.07 -1.06
C ALA A 168 10.86 19.75 -1.24
N THR A 169 11.50 20.46 -2.17
CA THR A 169 12.94 20.42 -2.37
C THR A 169 13.65 20.75 -1.07
N ASP A 170 14.62 19.93 -0.67
CA ASP A 170 15.45 20.23 0.50
C ASP A 170 16.28 21.50 0.21
N PRO A 171 16.02 22.62 0.90
CA PRO A 171 16.74 23.87 0.66
C PRO A 171 18.25 23.75 0.96
N ASN A 172 18.65 22.74 1.76
CA ASN A 172 20.05 22.50 2.07
C ASN A 172 20.77 21.69 0.96
N ALA A 173 20.05 20.87 0.18
CA ALA A 173 20.64 20.15 -0.94
C ALA A 173 21.17 21.08 -2.04
N LEU A 174 20.50 22.20 -2.26
CA LEU A 174 20.97 23.23 -3.23
C LEU A 174 22.21 23.99 -2.71
N SER A 175 22.33 24.18 -1.39
CA SER A 175 23.49 24.88 -0.81
C SER A 175 24.78 24.05 -0.90
N LEU A 176 24.69 22.72 -0.82
CA LEU A 176 25.84 21.83 -0.94
C LEU A 176 26.42 21.86 -2.36
N ASN A 177 25.56 21.84 -3.38
CA ASN A 177 25.99 21.96 -4.78
C ASN A 177 26.57 23.35 -5.11
N ALA A 178 26.06 24.42 -4.51
CA ALA A 178 26.57 25.75 -4.65
C ALA A 178 27.98 25.90 -4.01
N VAL A 179 28.21 25.25 -2.87
CA VAL A 179 29.52 25.25 -2.20
C VAL A 179 30.55 24.45 -3.00
N LEU A 180 30.18 23.27 -3.54
CA LEU A 180 31.09 22.43 -4.34
C LEU A 180 31.48 23.08 -5.69
N ASN A 181 30.63 23.96 -6.26
CA ASN A 181 30.91 24.66 -7.51
C ASN A 181 31.57 26.02 -7.32
N ALA A 182 31.74 26.51 -6.07
CA ALA A 182 32.38 27.80 -5.78
C ALA A 182 33.89 27.68 -5.59
N GLU A 183 34.45 26.46 -5.56
CA GLU A 183 35.90 26.20 -5.41
C GLU A 183 36.58 25.73 -6.72
N GLY A 184 35.95 25.96 -7.87
CA GLY A 184 36.46 25.59 -9.20
C GLY A 184 36.92 26.78 -10.02
#